data_f6c696ea4ef6d7f9909e08d9c35b1385
#
_entry.id   f6c696ea4ef6d7f9909e08d9c35b1385
#
_cell.length_a   1.000
_cell.length_b   1.000
_cell.length_c   1.000
_cell.angle_alpha   90.00
_cell.angle_beta   90.00
_cell.angle_gamma   90.00
#
_symmetry.space_group_name_H-M   'P 1'
#
loop_
_entity.id
_entity.type
_entity.pdbx_description
1 polymer ?
#
loop_
_entity_poly.entity_id
_entity_poly.type
_entity_poly.pdbx_seq_one_letter_code
_entity_poly.pdbx_strand_id
1 'polypeptide(L)'
;YDYTWLQAVYSNGISPFNKKGTSSNFLDERFSQSLEFVKRLEETNRNYQVTSNDFDLGKVAFRPFTFSDYRTYMPYPWRIKKYSSFEWTCIRMPAGPSGDNRSEMSALMAGMSSRTGKKQAAWDFIKMLTTDEDIQRLIYEDTSAASVLKSVNTSKSTMNLLNKDTPGDSIIDMSLLDTVIDTGVIPYRFKDYTEAYEKTDNLIKGYRMVPN
;
A
#
# COMPACT_ATOMS: atom_id res chain seq x y z
N TYR A 1 7.04 5.86 -8.03
CA TYR A 1 6.55 5.76 -6.63
C TYR A 1 5.86 7.06 -6.24
N ASP A 2 4.80 7.36 -6.96
CA ASP A 2 4.11 8.61 -6.78
C ASP A 2 2.99 8.42 -5.76
N TYR A 3 2.76 9.43 -4.94
CA TYR A 3 1.53 9.55 -4.18
C TYR A 3 0.38 9.62 -5.19
N THR A 4 -0.34 8.53 -5.35
CA THR A 4 -1.33 8.41 -6.41
C THR A 4 -2.58 9.22 -6.09
N TRP A 5 -3.29 9.68 -7.13
CA TRP A 5 -4.60 10.31 -6.97
C TRP A 5 -5.58 9.39 -6.22
N LEU A 6 -5.49 8.08 -6.45
CA LEU A 6 -6.35 7.10 -5.79
C LEU A 6 -6.08 7.04 -4.29
N GLN A 7 -4.81 7.09 -3.88
CA GLN A 7 -4.43 7.16 -2.48
C GLN A 7 -4.95 8.44 -1.82
N ALA A 8 -4.86 9.58 -2.51
CA ALA A 8 -5.40 10.86 -2.01
C ALA A 8 -6.92 10.80 -1.82
N VAL A 9 -7.63 10.20 -2.77
CA VAL A 9 -9.09 10.00 -2.70
C VAL A 9 -9.48 9.12 -1.51
N TYR A 10 -8.80 7.99 -1.31
CA TYR A 10 -9.07 7.13 -0.15
C TYR A 10 -8.74 7.84 1.18
N SER A 11 -7.63 8.55 1.24
CA SER A 11 -7.24 9.31 2.43
C SER A 11 -8.18 10.47 2.74
N ASN A 12 -8.96 10.94 1.76
CA ASN A 12 -10.03 11.93 1.96
C ASN A 12 -11.42 11.30 2.22
N GLY A 13 -11.44 10.00 2.56
CA GLY A 13 -12.64 9.30 3.02
C GLY A 13 -13.66 8.95 1.94
N ILE A 14 -13.23 8.85 0.67
CA ILE A 14 -14.12 8.56 -0.46
C ILE A 14 -13.52 7.47 -1.35
N SER A 15 -14.35 6.74 -2.06
CA SER A 15 -13.96 5.83 -3.15
C SER A 15 -14.39 6.41 -4.50
N PRO A 16 -13.62 6.23 -5.59
CA PRO A 16 -14.00 6.76 -6.89
C PRO A 16 -15.29 6.13 -7.44
N PHE A 17 -15.54 4.88 -7.09
CA PHE A 17 -16.72 4.11 -7.52
C PHE A 17 -17.47 3.52 -6.34
N ASN A 18 -18.77 3.27 -6.52
CA ASN A 18 -19.52 2.47 -5.57
C ASN A 18 -19.16 0.97 -5.68
N LYS A 19 -19.54 0.19 -4.67
CA LYS A 19 -19.23 -1.24 -4.59
C LYS A 19 -19.70 -2.06 -5.80
N LYS A 20 -20.80 -1.65 -6.44
CA LYS A 20 -21.39 -2.36 -7.60
C LYS A 20 -20.84 -1.86 -8.94
N GLY A 21 -20.09 -0.78 -8.98
CA GLY A 21 -19.62 -0.16 -10.23
C GLY A 21 -20.72 0.50 -11.07
N THR A 22 -21.86 0.83 -10.46
CA THR A 22 -23.00 1.43 -11.15
C THR A 22 -23.02 2.96 -11.10
N SER A 23 -22.16 3.56 -10.27
CA SER A 23 -22.00 5.01 -10.16
C SER A 23 -20.58 5.37 -9.74
N SER A 24 -20.17 6.58 -10.09
CA SER A 24 -18.94 7.21 -9.64
C SER A 24 -19.24 8.33 -8.63
N ASN A 25 -18.22 8.68 -7.84
CA ASN A 25 -18.26 9.78 -6.88
C ASN A 25 -17.43 10.98 -7.37
N PHE A 26 -17.26 11.16 -8.67
CA PHE A 26 -16.40 12.21 -9.25
C PHE A 26 -16.94 13.63 -9.01
N LEU A 27 -18.24 13.78 -8.74
CA LEU A 27 -18.87 15.06 -8.40
C LEU A 27 -18.85 15.39 -6.90
N ASP A 28 -18.36 14.48 -6.06
CA ASP A 28 -18.17 14.76 -4.64
C ASP A 28 -17.01 15.75 -4.45
N GLU A 29 -17.21 16.77 -3.63
CA GLU A 29 -16.20 17.78 -3.36
C GLU A 29 -14.88 17.21 -2.84
N ARG A 30 -14.93 16.12 -2.05
CA ARG A 30 -13.74 15.42 -1.56
C ARG A 30 -12.90 14.83 -2.69
N PHE A 31 -13.54 14.44 -3.79
CA PHE A 31 -12.83 13.93 -4.96
C PHE A 31 -12.02 15.05 -5.63
N SER A 32 -12.64 16.19 -5.91
CA SER A 32 -11.94 17.35 -6.49
C SER A 32 -10.83 17.89 -5.58
N GLN A 33 -11.08 18.00 -4.28
CA GLN A 33 -10.05 18.39 -3.30
C GLN A 33 -8.83 17.46 -3.33
N SER A 34 -9.06 16.15 -3.49
CA SER A 34 -7.99 15.17 -3.58
C SER A 34 -7.15 15.35 -4.85
N LEU A 35 -7.79 15.64 -6.00
CA LEU A 35 -7.08 15.91 -7.26
C LEU A 35 -6.28 17.21 -7.20
N GLU A 36 -6.86 18.28 -6.64
CA GLU A 36 -6.17 19.55 -6.44
C GLU A 36 -4.95 19.42 -5.53
N PHE A 37 -5.05 18.59 -4.50
CA PHE A 37 -3.90 18.28 -3.63
C PHE A 37 -2.76 17.62 -4.40
N VAL A 38 -3.07 16.57 -5.19
CA VAL A 38 -2.06 15.87 -6.00
C VAL A 38 -1.43 16.80 -7.04
N LYS A 39 -2.25 17.65 -7.69
CA LYS A 39 -1.77 18.65 -8.64
C LYS A 39 -0.78 19.61 -7.98
N ARG A 40 -1.10 20.14 -6.80
CA ARG A 40 -0.20 21.02 -6.04
C ARG A 40 1.10 20.34 -5.62
N LEU A 41 1.07 19.06 -5.27
CA LEU A 41 2.30 18.30 -4.98
C LEU A 41 3.22 18.23 -6.20
N GLU A 42 2.67 18.02 -7.38
CA GLU A 42 3.44 18.00 -8.62
C GLU A 42 4.02 19.38 -8.96
N GLU A 43 3.23 20.42 -8.77
CA GLU A 43 3.69 21.79 -8.99
C GLU A 43 4.84 22.20 -8.05
N THR A 44 4.83 21.72 -6.82
CA THR A 44 5.91 21.95 -5.85
C THR A 44 7.24 21.36 -6.33
N ASN A 45 7.21 20.26 -7.06
CA ASN A 45 8.40 19.58 -7.58
C ASN A 45 8.70 19.91 -9.05
N ARG A 46 8.03 20.89 -9.65
CA ARG A 46 8.10 21.18 -11.10
C ARG A 46 9.52 21.35 -11.64
N ASN A 47 10.45 21.85 -10.84
CA ASN A 47 11.84 22.10 -11.24
C ASN A 47 12.81 20.97 -10.84
N TYR A 48 12.32 19.89 -10.25
CA TYR A 48 13.14 18.79 -9.78
C TYR A 48 12.48 17.45 -10.12
N GLN A 49 13.12 16.69 -10.99
CA GLN A 49 12.66 15.35 -11.31
C GLN A 49 13.13 14.37 -10.24
N VAL A 50 12.22 14.00 -9.34
CA VAL A 50 12.48 13.02 -8.29
C VAL A 50 12.73 11.65 -8.91
N THR A 51 13.79 10.99 -8.50
CA THR A 51 14.14 9.63 -8.90
C THR A 51 13.91 8.64 -7.78
N SER A 52 13.86 7.35 -8.09
CA SER A 52 13.69 6.29 -7.09
C SER A 52 14.79 6.24 -6.02
N ASN A 53 15.95 6.81 -6.30
CA ASN A 53 17.11 6.80 -5.40
C ASN A 53 17.21 8.07 -4.53
N ASP A 54 16.39 9.08 -4.77
CA ASP A 54 16.57 10.38 -4.10
C ASP A 54 16.26 10.32 -2.60
N PHE A 55 15.39 9.43 -2.17
CA PHE A 55 15.21 9.17 -0.75
C PHE A 55 16.48 8.56 -0.13
N ASP A 56 17.06 7.54 -0.78
CA ASP A 56 18.27 6.86 -0.29
C ASP A 56 19.48 7.80 -0.19
N LEU A 57 19.48 8.85 -1.03
CA LEU A 57 20.50 9.88 -1.07
C LEU A 57 20.19 11.07 -0.12
N GLY A 58 19.11 10.99 0.64
CA GLY A 58 18.71 12.08 1.55
C GLY A 58 18.23 13.36 0.85
N LYS A 59 17.87 13.30 -0.43
CA LYS A 59 17.42 14.46 -1.21
C LYS A 59 15.93 14.74 -1.07
N VAL A 60 15.14 13.78 -0.63
CA VAL A 60 13.71 13.94 -0.36
C VAL A 60 13.38 13.44 1.04
N ALA A 61 12.47 14.14 1.73
CA ALA A 61 12.13 13.86 3.12
C ALA A 61 11.15 12.69 3.27
N PHE A 62 10.32 12.41 2.27
CA PHE A 62 9.27 11.40 2.33
C PHE A 62 9.26 10.56 1.07
N ARG A 63 8.98 9.28 1.24
CA ARG A 63 8.75 8.33 0.14
C ARG A 63 7.60 7.39 0.50
N PRO A 64 6.52 7.34 -0.30
CA PRO A 64 5.53 6.28 -0.16
C PRO A 64 6.12 4.95 -0.66
N PHE A 65 5.82 3.87 0.04
CA PHE A 65 6.18 2.53 -0.37
C PHE A 65 5.24 1.49 0.26
N THR A 66 5.20 0.31 -0.32
CA THR A 66 4.39 -0.80 0.19
C THR A 66 5.15 -1.59 1.25
N PHE A 67 4.42 -2.36 2.05
CA PHE A 67 5.05 -3.30 2.98
C PHE A 67 5.91 -4.35 2.23
N SER A 68 5.49 -4.75 1.04
CA SER A 68 6.27 -5.63 0.17
C SER A 68 7.60 -4.98 -0.25
N ASP A 69 7.57 -3.70 -0.63
CA ASP A 69 8.79 -2.95 -0.93
C ASP A 69 9.70 -2.88 0.29
N TYR A 70 9.14 -2.56 1.47
CA TYR A 70 9.91 -2.56 2.72
C TYR A 70 10.64 -3.89 2.94
N ARG A 71 9.96 -5.01 2.75
CA ARG A 71 10.54 -6.34 2.92
C ARG A 71 11.58 -6.70 1.86
N THR A 72 11.32 -6.35 0.61
CA THR A 72 12.24 -6.58 -0.52
C THR A 72 13.49 -5.71 -0.40
N TYR A 73 13.33 -4.52 0.18
CA TYR A 73 14.41 -3.57 0.43
C TYR A 73 15.03 -3.71 1.84
N MET A 74 14.96 -4.87 2.47
CA MET A 74 15.70 -5.12 3.72
C MET A 74 17.17 -4.68 3.68
N PRO A 75 17.87 -4.59 2.53
CA PRO A 75 19.13 -3.88 2.41
C PRO A 75 19.02 -2.32 2.51
N TYR A 76 17.84 -1.76 2.69
CA TYR A 76 17.67 -0.31 2.73
C TYR A 76 18.52 0.39 3.79
N PRO A 77 18.59 -0.09 5.04
CA PRO A 77 19.48 0.50 6.04
C PRO A 77 20.94 0.48 5.58
N TRP A 78 21.35 -0.59 4.87
CA TRP A 78 22.70 -0.67 4.33
C TRP A 78 22.92 0.32 3.17
N ARG A 79 21.97 0.47 2.26
CA ARG A 79 22.04 1.45 1.17
C ARG A 79 22.10 2.86 1.70
N ILE A 80 21.24 3.21 2.65
CA ILE A 80 21.23 4.50 3.29
C ILE A 80 22.55 4.75 4.00
N LYS A 81 23.06 3.81 4.79
CA LYS A 81 24.38 3.92 5.43
C LYS A 81 25.53 4.06 4.45
N LYS A 82 25.43 3.47 3.27
CA LYS A 82 26.46 3.56 2.23
C LYS A 82 26.48 4.90 1.52
N TYR A 83 25.31 5.51 1.29
CA TYR A 83 25.18 6.71 0.44
C TYR A 83 24.86 7.98 1.22
N SER A 84 24.33 7.86 2.41
CA SER A 84 24.09 8.96 3.33
C SER A 84 23.90 8.41 4.74
N SER A 85 24.15 9.23 5.77
CA SER A 85 23.96 8.85 7.16
C SER A 85 22.80 9.63 7.73
N PHE A 86 21.58 9.17 7.49
CA PHE A 86 20.38 9.72 8.14
C PHE A 86 19.53 8.60 8.73
N GLU A 87 18.80 8.92 9.77
CA GLU A 87 17.79 8.04 10.34
C GLU A 87 16.47 8.23 9.60
N TRP A 88 15.71 7.15 9.48
CA TRP A 88 14.39 7.16 8.87
C TRP A 88 13.43 6.25 9.63
N THR A 89 12.15 6.50 9.52
CA THR A 89 11.10 5.69 10.12
C THR A 89 9.89 5.62 9.21
N CYS A 90 9.02 4.65 9.47
CA CYS A 90 7.74 4.52 8.78
C CYS A 90 6.65 5.29 9.53
N ILE A 91 5.82 5.99 8.80
CA ILE A 91 4.63 6.67 9.30
C ILE A 91 3.42 6.29 8.45
N ARG A 92 2.22 6.51 8.97
CA ARG A 92 0.98 6.33 8.20
C ARG A 92 0.94 7.32 7.03
N MET A 93 0.24 6.92 5.96
CA MET A 93 -0.07 7.85 4.87
C MET A 93 -0.84 9.06 5.39
N PRO A 94 -0.65 10.26 4.81
CA PRO A 94 -1.33 11.47 5.27
C PRO A 94 -2.85 11.35 5.10
N ALA A 95 -3.61 11.92 6.04
CA ALA A 95 -5.06 12.07 5.92
C ALA A 95 -5.43 13.27 5.05
N GLY A 96 -6.53 13.16 4.31
CA GLY A 96 -7.18 14.31 3.71
C GLY A 96 -8.04 15.08 4.73
N PRO A 97 -8.56 16.27 4.37
CA PRO A 97 -9.33 17.14 5.29
C PRO A 97 -10.61 16.48 5.85
N SER A 98 -11.24 15.60 5.09
CA SER A 98 -12.48 14.91 5.46
C SER A 98 -12.30 13.44 5.72
N GLY A 99 -11.07 12.97 5.78
CA GLY A 99 -10.73 11.56 5.82
C GLY A 99 -9.88 11.16 7.00
N ASP A 100 -9.16 10.08 6.79
CA ASP A 100 -8.29 9.43 7.78
C ASP A 100 -7.00 8.96 7.10
N ASN A 101 -6.00 8.59 7.89
CA ASN A 101 -4.75 8.00 7.40
C ASN A 101 -5.00 6.60 6.82
N ARG A 102 -5.44 6.51 5.58
CA ARG A 102 -5.79 5.26 4.92
C ARG A 102 -4.72 4.86 3.92
N SER A 103 -4.44 3.56 3.84
CA SER A 103 -3.57 2.97 2.84
C SER A 103 -4.36 2.01 1.96
N GLU A 104 -4.07 1.99 0.67
CA GLU A 104 -4.60 0.96 -0.22
C GLU A 104 -4.00 -0.40 0.17
N MET A 105 -4.87 -1.40 0.29
CA MET A 105 -4.46 -2.78 0.52
C MET A 105 -4.71 -3.62 -0.73
N SER A 106 -3.72 -4.42 -1.09
CA SER A 106 -3.88 -5.55 -1.99
C SER A 106 -3.71 -6.85 -1.22
N ALA A 107 -4.54 -7.85 -1.52
CA ALA A 107 -4.45 -9.17 -0.93
C ALA A 107 -4.29 -10.22 -2.01
N LEU A 108 -3.39 -11.17 -1.77
CA LEU A 108 -3.36 -12.39 -2.56
C LEU A 108 -4.53 -13.27 -2.10
N MET A 109 -5.39 -13.63 -3.04
CA MET A 109 -6.59 -14.41 -2.76
C MET A 109 -6.47 -15.82 -3.35
N ALA A 110 -6.81 -16.83 -2.55
CA ALA A 110 -6.99 -18.20 -3.02
C ALA A 110 -8.47 -18.46 -3.33
N GLY A 111 -8.73 -19.07 -4.46
CA GLY A 111 -10.09 -19.45 -4.87
C GLY A 111 -10.20 -20.91 -5.26
N MET A 112 -11.39 -21.48 -5.08
CA MET A 112 -11.70 -22.84 -5.49
C MET A 112 -12.46 -22.82 -6.80
N SER A 113 -12.06 -23.68 -7.76
CA SER A 113 -12.79 -23.85 -9.00
C SER A 113 -14.19 -24.42 -8.74
N SER A 114 -15.22 -23.80 -9.31
CA SER A 114 -16.59 -24.30 -9.24
C SER A 114 -16.77 -25.69 -9.89
N ARG A 115 -15.85 -26.07 -10.79
CA ARG A 115 -15.87 -27.33 -11.53
C ARG A 115 -15.12 -28.47 -10.83
N THR A 116 -14.46 -28.21 -9.69
CA THR A 116 -13.73 -29.29 -8.99
C THR A 116 -14.67 -30.33 -8.43
N GLY A 117 -14.33 -31.60 -8.66
CA GLY A 117 -14.96 -32.74 -7.98
C GLY A 117 -14.43 -32.96 -6.55
N LYS A 118 -13.37 -32.24 -6.13
CA LYS A 118 -12.71 -32.44 -4.82
C LYS A 118 -12.88 -31.19 -3.94
N LYS A 119 -14.11 -30.72 -3.80
CA LYS A 119 -14.43 -29.47 -3.10
C LYS A 119 -13.93 -29.44 -1.66
N GLN A 120 -14.11 -30.53 -0.91
CA GLN A 120 -13.70 -30.61 0.48
C GLN A 120 -12.17 -30.47 0.61
N ALA A 121 -11.41 -31.23 -0.16
CA ALA A 121 -9.94 -31.16 -0.13
C ALA A 121 -9.41 -29.77 -0.53
N ALA A 122 -10.04 -29.14 -1.54
CA ALA A 122 -9.68 -27.78 -1.93
C ALA A 122 -9.99 -26.76 -0.83
N TRP A 123 -11.11 -26.92 -0.14
CA TRP A 123 -11.47 -26.08 1.00
C TRP A 123 -10.53 -26.27 2.18
N ASP A 124 -10.21 -27.52 2.53
CA ASP A 124 -9.26 -27.82 3.62
C ASP A 124 -7.88 -27.22 3.35
N PHE A 125 -7.44 -27.27 2.09
CA PHE A 125 -6.19 -26.64 1.68
C PHE A 125 -6.24 -25.11 1.84
N ILE A 126 -7.30 -24.43 1.35
CA ILE A 126 -7.46 -22.98 1.52
C ILE A 126 -7.51 -22.62 3.00
N LYS A 127 -8.27 -23.40 3.79
CA LYS A 127 -8.37 -23.17 5.23
C LYS A 127 -7.00 -23.32 5.91
N MET A 128 -6.24 -24.35 5.60
CA MET A 128 -4.88 -24.53 6.11
C MET A 128 -3.99 -23.32 5.76
N LEU A 129 -3.98 -22.88 4.49
CA LEU A 129 -3.21 -21.72 4.07
C LEU A 129 -3.54 -20.44 4.82
N THR A 130 -4.79 -20.26 5.26
CA THR A 130 -5.27 -18.98 5.83
C THR A 130 -5.40 -18.99 7.34
N THR A 131 -5.44 -20.15 8.00
CA THR A 131 -5.70 -20.23 9.45
C THR A 131 -4.64 -20.97 10.25
N ASP A 132 -3.71 -21.64 9.59
CA ASP A 132 -2.60 -22.34 10.26
C ASP A 132 -1.44 -21.37 10.50
N GLU A 133 -1.07 -21.20 11.77
CA GLU A 133 -0.03 -20.24 12.16
C GLU A 133 1.37 -20.61 11.66
N ASP A 134 1.68 -21.91 11.59
CA ASP A 134 2.99 -22.36 11.12
C ASP A 134 3.11 -22.14 9.60
N ILE A 135 2.07 -22.45 8.85
CA ILE A 135 2.02 -22.14 7.42
C ILE A 135 2.06 -20.63 7.17
N GLN A 136 1.32 -19.85 7.93
CA GLN A 136 1.34 -18.39 7.80
C GLN A 136 2.71 -17.80 8.17
N ARG A 137 3.44 -18.41 9.09
CA ARG A 137 4.82 -18.03 9.40
C ARG A 137 5.76 -18.34 8.25
N LEU A 138 5.67 -19.52 7.64
CA LEU A 138 6.45 -19.88 6.44
C LEU A 138 6.16 -18.93 5.27
N ILE A 139 4.87 -18.62 5.00
CA ILE A 139 4.50 -17.64 3.98
C ILE A 139 5.13 -16.27 4.29
N TYR A 140 5.09 -15.85 5.55
CA TYR A 140 5.72 -14.60 5.96
C TYR A 140 7.24 -14.60 5.76
N GLU A 141 7.92 -15.69 6.09
CA GLU A 141 9.37 -15.82 5.95
C GLU A 141 9.81 -15.87 4.48
N ASP A 142 9.09 -16.60 3.65
CA ASP A 142 9.46 -16.89 2.26
C ASP A 142 8.93 -15.87 1.25
N THR A 143 8.02 -14.97 1.68
CA THR A 143 7.45 -13.95 0.81
C THR A 143 7.67 -12.54 1.36
N SER A 144 7.43 -11.54 0.54
CA SER A 144 7.45 -10.13 0.97
C SER A 144 6.10 -9.62 1.49
N ALA A 145 5.12 -10.51 1.69
CA ALA A 145 3.78 -10.16 2.18
C ALA A 145 3.70 -10.19 3.71
N ALA A 146 2.69 -9.51 4.27
CA ALA A 146 2.26 -9.71 5.65
C ALA A 146 1.37 -10.95 5.76
N SER A 147 1.35 -11.58 6.93
CA SER A 147 0.39 -12.65 7.24
C SER A 147 -1.04 -12.11 7.32
N VAL A 148 -2.02 -12.95 7.00
CA VAL A 148 -3.44 -12.66 7.28
C VAL A 148 -3.80 -12.85 8.75
N LEU A 149 -2.92 -13.46 9.54
CA LEU A 149 -3.09 -13.67 10.98
C LEU A 149 -2.33 -12.58 11.77
N LYS A 150 -3.06 -11.80 12.57
CA LYS A 150 -2.46 -10.79 13.45
C LYS A 150 -1.46 -11.41 14.44
N SER A 151 -1.77 -12.60 14.97
CA SER A 151 -0.88 -13.34 15.88
C SER A 151 0.49 -13.61 15.28
N VAL A 152 0.55 -13.88 13.99
CA VAL A 152 1.84 -14.06 13.26
C VAL A 152 2.54 -12.73 13.07
N ASN A 153 1.84 -11.70 12.58
CA ASN A 153 2.43 -10.38 12.34
C ASN A 153 3.05 -9.77 13.59
N THR A 154 2.42 -9.96 14.77
CA THR A 154 2.88 -9.37 16.05
C THR A 154 3.74 -10.32 16.88
N SER A 155 4.08 -11.50 16.36
CA SER A 155 4.90 -12.47 17.08
C SER A 155 6.35 -11.99 17.26
N LYS A 156 6.99 -12.43 18.35
CA LYS A 156 8.42 -12.17 18.57
C LYS A 156 9.31 -12.72 17.47
N SER A 157 8.94 -13.88 16.87
CA SER A 157 9.69 -14.47 15.75
C SER A 157 9.64 -13.56 14.51
N THR A 158 8.47 -13.02 14.18
CA THR A 158 8.31 -12.06 13.08
C THR A 158 9.09 -10.78 13.33
N MET A 159 9.02 -10.23 14.54
CA MET A 159 9.83 -9.08 14.96
C MET A 159 11.32 -9.33 14.80
N ASN A 160 11.80 -10.49 15.26
CA ASN A 160 13.20 -10.88 15.12
C ASN A 160 13.62 -11.04 13.66
N LEU A 161 12.74 -11.60 12.82
CA LEU A 161 13.00 -11.72 11.39
C LEU A 161 13.14 -10.34 10.73
N LEU A 162 12.23 -9.40 11.01
CA LEU A 162 12.29 -8.04 10.48
C LEU A 162 13.50 -7.26 10.97
N ASN A 163 13.95 -7.51 12.20
CA ASN A 163 15.08 -6.83 12.81
C ASN A 163 16.43 -7.47 12.46
N LYS A 164 16.45 -8.72 11.98
CA LYS A 164 17.67 -9.47 11.71
C LYS A 164 18.62 -8.76 10.75
N ASP A 165 18.06 -8.10 9.75
CA ASP A 165 18.83 -7.46 8.67
C ASP A 165 18.83 -5.92 8.78
N THR A 166 18.25 -5.37 9.86
CA THR A 166 18.24 -3.93 10.16
C THR A 166 19.09 -3.64 11.40
N PRO A 167 20.41 -3.57 11.29
CA PRO A 167 21.23 -3.21 12.43
C PRO A 167 20.99 -1.75 12.82
N GLY A 168 20.12 -1.55 13.74
CA GLY A 168 20.18 -0.44 14.70
C GLY A 168 19.33 0.78 14.48
N ASP A 169 18.99 1.23 13.26
CA ASP A 169 18.52 2.62 13.18
C ASP A 169 17.17 2.84 12.48
N SER A 170 16.56 1.79 11.95
CA SER A 170 15.31 1.94 11.21
C SER A 170 14.47 0.67 11.36
N ILE A 171 13.56 0.70 12.31
CA ILE A 171 12.70 -0.42 12.65
C ILE A 171 11.26 -0.02 12.29
N ILE A 172 10.57 -0.88 11.53
CA ILE A 172 9.13 -0.72 11.40
C ILE A 172 8.47 -1.05 12.75
N ASP A 173 7.68 -0.13 13.25
CA ASP A 173 6.81 -0.40 14.40
C ASP A 173 5.67 -1.32 13.95
N MET A 174 5.59 -2.52 14.53
CA MET A 174 4.54 -3.49 14.19
C MET A 174 3.15 -3.01 14.60
N SER A 175 3.03 -2.11 15.55
CA SER A 175 1.76 -1.45 15.88
C SER A 175 1.29 -0.55 14.73
N LEU A 176 2.23 0.06 14.01
CA LEU A 176 1.94 0.79 12.78
C LEU A 176 1.38 -0.14 11.70
N LEU A 177 2.00 -1.30 11.48
CA LEU A 177 1.51 -2.27 10.49
C LEU A 177 0.09 -2.73 10.82
N ASP A 178 -0.20 -3.08 12.08
CA ASP A 178 -1.54 -3.44 12.52
C ASP A 178 -2.55 -2.31 12.26
N THR A 179 -2.19 -1.08 12.59
CA THR A 179 -3.04 0.09 12.34
C THR A 179 -3.28 0.30 10.86
N VAL A 180 -2.27 0.14 10.01
CA VAL A 180 -2.39 0.26 8.54
C VAL A 180 -3.30 -0.83 7.99
N ILE A 181 -3.20 -2.06 8.49
CA ILE A 181 -4.08 -3.17 8.09
C ILE A 181 -5.52 -2.90 8.52
N ASP A 182 -5.75 -2.49 9.76
CA ASP A 182 -7.10 -2.23 10.31
C ASP A 182 -7.82 -1.06 9.62
N THR A 183 -7.07 -0.07 9.16
CA THR A 183 -7.62 1.12 8.47
C THR A 183 -7.47 1.06 6.96
N GLY A 184 -6.93 -0.04 6.45
CA GLY A 184 -6.66 -0.23 5.03
C GLY A 184 -7.92 -0.26 4.17
N VAL A 185 -7.79 0.17 2.93
CA VAL A 185 -8.88 0.18 1.95
C VAL A 185 -8.58 -0.84 0.87
N ILE A 186 -9.49 -1.81 0.72
CA ILE A 186 -9.50 -2.72 -0.42
C ILE A 186 -10.36 -2.09 -1.50
N PRO A 187 -9.78 -1.77 -2.68
CA PRO A 187 -10.56 -1.21 -3.79
C PRO A 187 -11.72 -2.11 -4.18
N TYR A 188 -12.88 -1.51 -4.42
CA TYR A 188 -14.02 -2.27 -4.93
C TYR A 188 -13.69 -2.84 -6.30
N ARG A 189 -13.94 -4.14 -6.48
CA ARG A 189 -13.79 -4.85 -7.75
C ARG A 189 -15.16 -5.25 -8.27
N PHE A 190 -15.50 -4.79 -9.45
CA PHE A 190 -16.74 -5.08 -10.17
C PHE A 190 -16.41 -5.46 -11.60
N LYS A 191 -17.39 -5.92 -12.35
CA LYS A 191 -17.21 -6.20 -13.78
C LYS A 191 -16.71 -4.93 -14.49
N ASP A 192 -15.70 -5.09 -15.35
CA ASP A 192 -15.08 -4.01 -16.13
C ASP A 192 -14.37 -2.92 -15.28
N TYR A 193 -14.03 -3.23 -14.00
CA TYR A 193 -13.30 -2.30 -13.12
C TYR A 193 -12.00 -1.79 -13.74
N THR A 194 -11.23 -2.67 -14.35
CA THR A 194 -9.93 -2.30 -14.95
C THR A 194 -10.10 -1.25 -16.02
N GLU A 195 -11.07 -1.43 -16.92
CA GLU A 195 -11.36 -0.46 -17.97
C GLU A 195 -11.84 0.89 -17.40
N ALA A 196 -12.73 0.85 -16.42
CA ALA A 196 -13.21 2.05 -15.75
C ALA A 196 -12.07 2.81 -15.05
N TYR A 197 -11.18 2.08 -14.37
CA TYR A 197 -10.02 2.66 -13.72
C TYR A 197 -9.06 3.29 -14.72
N GLU A 198 -8.69 2.58 -15.77
CA GLU A 198 -7.75 3.08 -16.81
C GLU A 198 -8.29 4.33 -17.52
N LYS A 199 -9.57 4.36 -17.86
CA LYS A 199 -10.22 5.56 -18.41
C LYS A 199 -10.15 6.73 -17.45
N THR A 200 -10.44 6.50 -16.17
CA THR A 200 -10.39 7.54 -15.12
C THR A 200 -8.96 8.04 -14.93
N ASP A 201 -8.00 7.14 -14.83
CA ASP A 201 -6.59 7.48 -14.65
C ASP A 201 -6.05 8.32 -15.82
N ASN A 202 -6.41 7.99 -17.05
CA ASN A 202 -6.03 8.75 -18.23
C ASN A 202 -6.64 10.16 -18.26
N LEU A 203 -7.90 10.30 -17.86
CA LEU A 203 -8.55 11.61 -17.74
C LEU A 203 -7.90 12.47 -16.65
N ILE A 204 -7.58 11.89 -15.50
CA ILE A 204 -6.92 12.58 -14.40
C ILE A 204 -5.50 13.00 -14.79
N LYS A 205 -4.76 12.14 -15.47
CA LYS A 205 -3.43 12.50 -16.00
C LYS A 205 -3.52 13.68 -16.96
N GLY A 206 -4.51 13.70 -17.85
CA GLY A 206 -4.77 14.84 -18.74
C GLY A 206 -5.07 16.13 -17.96
N TYR A 207 -5.89 16.07 -16.93
CA TYR A 207 -6.21 17.21 -16.06
C TYR A 207 -4.98 17.77 -15.32
N ARG A 208 -4.12 16.88 -14.81
CA ARG A 208 -2.89 17.26 -14.08
C ARG A 208 -1.87 17.99 -14.97
N MET A 209 -1.88 17.73 -16.27
CA MET A 209 -0.94 18.34 -17.24
C MET A 209 -1.38 19.71 -17.76
N VAL A 210 -2.60 20.15 -17.47
CA VAL A 210 -3.09 21.48 -17.89
C VAL A 210 -2.53 22.54 -16.95
N PRO A 211 -1.70 23.49 -17.42
CA PRO A 211 -1.27 24.64 -16.62
C PRO A 211 -2.48 25.48 -16.20
N ASN A 212 -2.44 26.02 -14.98
CA ASN A 212 -3.42 27.04 -14.56
C ASN A 212 -3.24 28.33 -15.33
#